data_b5f85b31655a0768ed3ff8b16886adb6
#
_entry.id   b5f85b31655a0768ed3ff8b16886adb6
#
_cell.length_a   1.000
_cell.length_b   1.000
_cell.length_c   1.000
_cell.angle_alpha   90.00
_cell.angle_beta   90.00
_cell.angle_gamma   90.00
#
_symmetry.space_group_name_H-M   'P 1'
#
loop_
_entity.id
_entity.type
_entity.pdbx_description
1 polymer ?
#
loop_
_entity_poly.entity_id
_entity_poly.type
_entity_poly.pdbx_seq_one_letter_code
_entity_poly.pdbx_strand_id
1 'polypeptide(L)'
;IVPSYYTLYDEMNEALAAGEAFKADTLEGLGEAIGFADQSVYQKAIADYQTVLAAGEDPLFGKRADMMPNLDNGPYYAVRVISAIDGTYNGIRVNKNMQAIGSDYQPIKGLYVAGQDSGGYFSYPYYEGVGWTQGYAWTSGSIAGKSIIESMKE
;
A
#
# COMPACT_ATOMS: atom_id res chain seq x y z
N ILE A 1 -11.86 -17.17 1.13
CA ILE A 1 -11.68 -17.48 2.56
C ILE A 1 -10.84 -16.33 3.11
N VAL A 2 -11.45 -15.48 3.92
CA VAL A 2 -10.72 -14.45 4.64
C VAL A 2 -9.88 -15.19 5.68
N PRO A 3 -8.55 -15.01 5.72
CA PRO A 3 -7.76 -15.55 6.81
C PRO A 3 -8.36 -15.08 8.12
N SER A 4 -8.60 -15.96 9.05
CA SER A 4 -9.10 -15.59 10.36
C SER A 4 -8.04 -14.72 11.05
N TYR A 5 -8.45 -13.81 11.94
CA TYR A 5 -7.56 -12.99 12.78
C TYR A 5 -6.50 -13.80 13.56
N TYR A 6 -6.61 -15.07 13.51
CA TYR A 6 -5.74 -16.08 14.08
C TYR A 6 -4.33 -16.08 13.49
N THR A 7 -4.17 -15.76 12.21
CA THR A 7 -2.90 -15.83 11.48
C THR A 7 -1.94 -14.70 11.81
N LEU A 8 -2.42 -13.51 12.18
CA LEU A 8 -1.56 -12.34 12.44
C LEU A 8 -0.62 -12.53 13.63
N TYR A 9 -1.08 -13.18 14.70
CA TYR A 9 -0.24 -13.49 15.86
C TYR A 9 0.77 -14.58 15.55
N ASP A 10 0.36 -15.59 14.83
CA ASP A 10 1.23 -16.70 14.44
C ASP A 10 2.30 -16.23 13.45
N GLU A 11 1.90 -15.43 12.43
CA GLU A 11 2.81 -14.81 11.48
C GLU A 11 3.82 -13.87 12.18
N MET A 12 3.37 -13.08 13.16
CA MET A 12 4.29 -12.24 13.94
C MET A 12 5.28 -13.08 14.75
N ASN A 13 4.83 -14.14 15.39
CA ASN A 13 5.71 -15.03 16.15
C ASN A 13 6.71 -15.77 15.26
N GLU A 14 6.28 -16.18 14.07
CA GLU A 14 7.16 -16.78 13.06
C GLU A 14 8.19 -15.76 12.56
N ALA A 15 7.78 -14.52 12.29
CA ALA A 15 8.68 -13.44 11.87
C ALA A 15 9.71 -13.10 12.97
N LEU A 16 9.30 -13.06 14.24
CA LEU A 16 10.19 -12.88 15.37
C LEU A 16 11.21 -14.03 15.48
N ALA A 17 10.77 -15.27 15.33
CA ALA A 17 11.64 -16.44 15.37
C ALA A 17 12.61 -16.49 14.17
N ALA A 18 12.21 -15.99 13.02
CA ALA A 18 13.02 -15.89 11.81
C ALA A 18 13.99 -14.70 11.79
N GLY A 19 13.89 -13.78 12.76
CA GLY A 19 14.67 -12.53 12.75
C GLY A 19 14.21 -11.50 11.71
N GLU A 20 13.00 -11.64 11.23
CA GLU A 20 12.34 -10.71 10.28
C GLU A 20 11.52 -9.64 11.01
N ALA A 21 11.20 -9.89 12.28
CA ALA A 21 10.64 -8.92 13.20
C ALA A 21 11.44 -8.87 14.49
N PHE A 22 11.35 -7.76 15.21
CA PHE A 22 12.04 -7.49 16.46
C PHE A 22 11.05 -7.00 17.51
N LYS A 23 11.31 -7.32 18.75
CA LYS A 23 10.49 -6.90 19.90
C LYS A 23 11.39 -6.45 21.04
N ALA A 24 11.05 -5.36 21.69
CA ALA A 24 11.70 -4.90 22.90
C ALA A 24 10.73 -4.16 23.82
N ASP A 25 11.04 -4.10 25.12
CA ASP A 25 10.23 -3.40 26.10
C ASP A 25 10.49 -1.89 26.08
N THR A 26 11.62 -1.46 25.52
CA THR A 26 12.00 -0.04 25.38
C THR A 26 12.33 0.28 23.93
N LEU A 27 12.20 1.56 23.56
CA LEU A 27 12.58 2.04 22.22
C LEU A 27 14.09 1.91 21.99
N GLU A 28 14.91 2.15 23.01
CA GLU A 28 16.36 1.96 22.93
C GLU A 28 16.69 0.49 22.66
N GLY A 29 16.12 -0.43 23.43
CA GLY A 29 16.29 -1.87 23.22
C GLY A 29 15.80 -2.34 21.86
N LEU A 30 14.77 -1.71 21.31
CA LEU A 30 14.31 -2.00 19.95
C LEU A 30 15.38 -1.59 18.92
N GLY A 31 15.96 -0.40 19.05
CA GLY A 31 17.04 0.05 18.18
C GLY A 31 18.27 -0.86 18.22
N GLU A 32 18.62 -1.37 19.39
CA GLU A 32 19.69 -2.36 19.56
C GLU A 32 19.33 -3.69 18.88
N ALA A 33 18.12 -4.18 19.11
CA ALA A 33 17.65 -5.45 18.52
C ALA A 33 17.61 -5.43 16.98
N ILE A 34 17.24 -4.31 16.39
CA ILE A 34 17.25 -4.11 14.93
C ILE A 34 18.69 -4.07 14.38
N GLY A 35 19.65 -3.68 15.19
CA GLY A 35 21.05 -3.57 14.78
C GLY A 35 21.36 -2.36 13.92
N PHE A 36 20.78 -1.19 14.25
CA PHE A 36 21.15 0.05 13.58
C PHE A 36 22.66 0.31 13.70
N ALA A 37 23.29 0.61 12.60
CA ALA A 37 24.72 0.87 12.53
C ALA A 37 25.12 2.13 13.36
N ASP A 38 24.26 3.11 13.41
CA ASP A 38 24.42 4.32 14.23
C ASP A 38 23.20 4.51 15.14
N GLN A 39 23.32 4.05 16.37
CA GLN A 39 22.27 4.17 17.38
C GLN A 39 21.93 5.63 17.71
N SER A 40 22.86 6.57 17.53
CA SER A 40 22.62 7.98 17.82
C SER A 40 21.62 8.59 16.83
N VAL A 41 21.65 8.18 15.57
CA VAL A 41 20.69 8.60 14.55
C VAL A 41 19.29 8.07 14.88
N TYR A 42 19.20 6.79 15.26
CA TYR A 42 17.93 6.20 15.67
C TYR A 42 17.34 6.91 16.90
N GLN A 43 18.12 7.07 17.96
CA GLN A 43 17.67 7.73 19.19
C GLN A 43 17.24 9.18 18.94
N LYS A 44 18.01 9.90 18.10
CA LYS A 44 17.62 11.25 17.68
C LYS A 44 16.28 11.27 16.96
N ALA A 45 16.03 10.37 16.03
CA ALA A 45 14.76 10.29 15.30
C ALA A 45 13.58 10.03 16.25
N ILE A 46 13.75 9.15 17.25
CA ILE A 46 12.73 8.91 18.28
C ILE A 46 12.49 10.17 19.14
N ALA A 47 13.54 10.84 19.57
CA ALA A 47 13.42 12.07 20.36
C ALA A 47 12.76 13.22 19.57
N ASP A 48 13.11 13.37 18.31
CA ASP A 48 12.47 14.34 17.40
C ASP A 48 10.96 14.05 17.26
N TYR A 49 10.59 12.78 17.08
CA TYR A 49 9.18 12.39 17.00
C TYR A 49 8.43 12.61 18.32
N GLN A 50 9.02 12.30 19.45
CA GLN A 50 8.43 12.59 20.76
C GLN A 50 8.21 14.09 20.99
N THR A 51 9.10 14.93 20.45
CA THR A 51 8.94 16.40 20.49
C THR A 51 7.73 16.83 19.65
N VAL A 52 7.56 16.25 18.46
CA VAL A 52 6.39 16.48 17.60
C VAL A 52 5.09 16.03 18.28
N LEU A 53 5.10 14.85 18.92
CA LEU A 53 3.96 14.35 19.70
C LEU A 53 3.58 15.32 20.83
N ALA A 54 4.56 15.78 21.61
CA ALA A 54 4.33 16.70 22.70
C ALA A 54 3.80 18.08 22.24
N ALA A 55 4.23 18.54 21.05
CA ALA A 55 3.75 19.78 20.45
C ALA A 55 2.32 19.64 19.87
N GLY A 56 1.88 18.43 19.54
CA GLY A 56 0.61 18.18 18.87
C GLY A 56 0.55 18.70 17.43
N GLU A 57 1.70 19.00 16.86
CA GLU A 57 1.86 19.57 15.52
C GLU A 57 3.10 18.97 14.85
N ASP A 58 2.96 18.56 13.58
CA ASP A 58 4.06 18.09 12.76
C ASP A 58 4.48 19.18 11.76
N PRO A 59 5.55 19.93 12.04
CA PRO A 59 5.97 21.04 11.19
C PRO A 59 6.62 20.59 9.88
N LEU A 60 7.02 19.32 9.75
CA LEU A 60 7.72 18.82 8.57
C LEU A 60 6.77 18.24 7.53
N PHE A 61 5.78 17.46 7.96
CA PHE A 61 4.90 16.71 7.07
C PHE A 61 3.43 17.09 7.21
N GLY A 62 3.09 17.97 8.19
CA GLY A 62 1.71 18.39 8.42
C GLY A 62 0.79 17.26 8.87
N LYS A 63 1.33 16.21 9.51
CA LYS A 63 0.51 15.10 9.99
C LYS A 63 -0.39 15.57 11.12
N ARG A 64 -1.67 15.21 11.05
CA ARG A 64 -2.67 15.59 12.05
C ARG A 64 -2.33 14.94 13.40
N ALA A 65 -2.51 15.69 14.50
CA ALA A 65 -2.22 15.22 15.85
C ALA A 65 -3.00 13.94 16.22
N ASP A 66 -4.26 13.84 15.80
CA ASP A 66 -5.10 12.65 16.04
C ASP A 66 -4.67 11.40 15.26
N MET A 67 -3.77 11.56 14.30
CA MET A 67 -3.18 10.47 13.50
C MET A 67 -1.76 10.10 13.95
N MET A 68 -1.22 10.77 14.96
CA MET A 68 0.11 10.49 15.51
C MET A 68 0.02 9.47 16.64
N PRO A 69 0.53 8.23 16.43
CA PRO A 69 0.51 7.23 17.49
C PRO A 69 1.44 7.63 18.63
N ASN A 70 0.98 7.41 19.84
CA ASN A 70 1.74 7.59 21.05
C ASN A 70 2.79 6.45 21.20
N LEU A 71 3.97 6.78 21.71
CA LEU A 71 5.07 5.86 21.96
C LEU A 71 5.38 5.69 23.46
N ASP A 72 4.39 5.89 24.33
CA ASP A 72 4.64 5.93 25.80
C ASP A 72 4.77 4.55 26.43
N ASN A 73 4.21 3.52 25.82
CA ASN A 73 4.12 2.20 26.42
C ASN A 73 4.56 1.08 25.45
N GLY A 74 5.53 0.30 25.88
CA GLY A 74 5.93 -0.94 25.22
C GLY A 74 4.92 -2.10 25.50
N PRO A 75 5.18 -3.29 24.97
CA PRO A 75 6.35 -3.59 24.14
C PRO A 75 6.27 -3.00 22.74
N TYR A 76 7.44 -2.67 22.19
CA TYR A 76 7.58 -2.13 20.84
C TYR A 76 7.97 -3.23 19.86
N TYR A 77 7.52 -3.07 18.62
CA TYR A 77 7.79 -4.01 17.54
C TYR A 77 8.37 -3.28 16.33
N ALA A 78 9.28 -3.91 15.65
CA ALA A 78 9.73 -3.50 14.32
C ALA A 78 9.68 -4.68 13.36
N VAL A 79 9.24 -4.44 12.15
CA VAL A 79 9.15 -5.46 11.11
C VAL A 79 10.03 -5.05 9.95
N ARG A 80 10.83 -5.98 9.45
CA ARG A 80 11.62 -5.75 8.24
C ARG A 80 10.71 -5.61 7.04
N VAL A 81 10.82 -4.51 6.35
CA VAL A 81 10.08 -4.26 5.10
C VAL A 81 11.03 -4.27 3.92
N ILE A 82 10.55 -4.77 2.80
CA ILE A 82 11.26 -4.78 1.52
C ILE A 82 10.40 -4.08 0.46
N SER A 83 11.05 -3.60 -0.59
CA SER A 83 10.33 -3.08 -1.74
C SER A 83 9.62 -4.23 -2.46
N ALA A 84 8.35 -4.04 -2.76
CA ALA A 84 7.53 -4.97 -3.52
C ALA A 84 6.71 -4.22 -4.57
N ILE A 85 6.28 -4.93 -5.60
CA ILE A 85 5.37 -4.40 -6.61
C ILE A 85 3.96 -4.83 -6.19
N ASP A 86 3.11 -3.86 -5.89
CA ASP A 86 1.70 -4.09 -5.58
C ASP A 86 0.82 -3.91 -6.82
N GLY A 87 1.15 -2.94 -7.65
CA GLY A 87 0.42 -2.64 -8.87
C GLY A 87 1.13 -1.64 -9.76
N THR A 88 0.53 -1.34 -10.90
CA THR A 88 1.06 -0.38 -11.87
C THR A 88 0.16 0.85 -11.99
N TYR A 89 0.77 2.02 -12.17
CA TYR A 89 0.03 3.25 -12.49
C TYR A 89 -0.35 3.31 -13.96
N ASN A 90 0.48 2.73 -14.80
CA ASN A 90 0.32 2.72 -16.24
C ASN A 90 -0.12 1.33 -16.69
N GLY A 91 -0.96 1.32 -17.70
CA GLY A 91 -1.44 0.11 -18.33
C GLY A 91 -1.79 0.38 -19.78
N ILE A 92 -2.42 -0.57 -20.42
CA ILE A 92 -2.91 -0.44 -21.78
C ILE A 92 -4.01 0.61 -21.82
N ARG A 93 -3.86 1.60 -22.68
CA ARG A 93 -4.89 2.64 -22.87
C ARG A 93 -6.20 2.01 -23.34
N VAL A 94 -7.29 2.38 -22.68
CA VAL A 94 -8.63 1.89 -23.01
C VAL A 94 -9.61 3.05 -23.24
N ASN A 95 -10.69 2.79 -23.96
CA ASN A 95 -11.83 3.69 -24.03
C ASN A 95 -12.86 3.39 -22.93
N LYS A 96 -13.97 4.12 -22.92
CA LYS A 96 -15.07 3.92 -21.96
C LYS A 96 -15.72 2.53 -21.97
N ASN A 97 -15.51 1.77 -23.05
CA ASN A 97 -16.01 0.41 -23.24
C ASN A 97 -14.95 -0.65 -22.91
N MET A 98 -13.82 -0.24 -22.29
CA MET A 98 -12.68 -1.10 -21.96
C MET A 98 -11.99 -1.73 -23.18
N GLN A 99 -12.20 -1.20 -24.39
CA GLN A 99 -11.46 -1.61 -25.58
C GLN A 99 -10.06 -0.99 -25.56
N ALA A 100 -9.04 -1.78 -25.86
CA ALA A 100 -7.68 -1.29 -26.02
C ALA A 100 -7.59 -0.31 -27.19
N ILE A 101 -6.82 0.76 -27.01
CA ILE A 101 -6.61 1.82 -28.00
C ILE A 101 -5.19 1.68 -28.60
N GLY A 102 -5.15 1.56 -29.93
CA GLY A 102 -3.90 1.49 -30.68
C GLY A 102 -3.12 2.80 -30.75
N SER A 103 -1.99 2.77 -31.41
CA SER A 103 -1.13 3.96 -31.59
C SER A 103 -1.76 5.02 -32.52
N ASP A 104 -2.72 4.62 -33.33
CA ASP A 104 -3.55 5.46 -34.18
C ASP A 104 -4.75 6.08 -33.46
N TYR A 105 -4.85 5.85 -32.15
CA TYR A 105 -5.98 6.26 -31.30
C TYR A 105 -7.32 5.61 -31.63
N GLN A 106 -7.30 4.51 -32.40
CA GLN A 106 -8.50 3.74 -32.71
C GLN A 106 -8.62 2.50 -31.82
N PRO A 107 -9.84 2.04 -31.51
CA PRO A 107 -10.04 0.80 -30.78
C PRO A 107 -9.50 -0.41 -31.55
N ILE A 108 -8.75 -1.26 -30.87
CA ILE A 108 -8.31 -2.54 -31.44
C ILE A 108 -9.47 -3.52 -31.35
N LYS A 109 -9.95 -3.98 -32.51
CA LYS A 109 -11.10 -4.88 -32.59
C LYS A 109 -10.83 -6.19 -31.83
N GLY A 110 -11.75 -6.54 -30.93
CA GLY A 110 -11.70 -7.78 -30.16
C GLY A 110 -10.73 -7.77 -28.97
N LEU A 111 -10.03 -6.68 -28.71
CA LEU A 111 -9.12 -6.56 -27.57
C LEU A 111 -9.72 -5.67 -26.48
N TYR A 112 -9.93 -6.25 -25.30
CA TYR A 112 -10.44 -5.57 -24.11
C TYR A 112 -9.49 -5.75 -22.96
N VAL A 113 -9.36 -4.73 -22.11
CA VAL A 113 -8.47 -4.75 -20.94
C VAL A 113 -9.21 -4.15 -19.75
N ALA A 114 -9.14 -4.84 -18.61
CA ALA A 114 -9.81 -4.43 -17.38
C ALA A 114 -8.90 -4.56 -16.17
N GLY A 115 -9.28 -3.96 -15.05
CA GLY A 115 -8.49 -4.00 -13.83
C GLY A 115 -7.19 -3.19 -13.95
N GLN A 116 -6.18 -3.57 -13.21
CA GLN A 116 -4.91 -2.85 -13.15
C GLN A 116 -4.11 -2.86 -14.46
N ASP A 117 -4.37 -3.79 -15.35
CA ASP A 117 -3.74 -3.82 -16.67
C ASP A 117 -4.24 -2.69 -17.59
N SER A 118 -5.42 -2.11 -17.29
CA SER A 118 -5.93 -0.96 -18.01
C SER A 118 -5.38 0.35 -17.44
N GLY A 119 -4.81 1.18 -18.29
CA GLY A 119 -4.25 2.49 -17.90
C GLY A 119 -5.30 3.59 -17.78
N GLY A 120 -4.94 4.64 -17.04
CA GLY A 120 -5.70 5.89 -16.97
C GLY A 120 -6.62 6.04 -15.76
N TYR A 121 -6.80 5.02 -14.94
CA TYR A 121 -7.56 5.13 -13.70
C TYR A 121 -6.67 5.54 -12.53
N PHE A 122 -5.55 4.86 -12.36
CA PHE A 122 -4.58 5.22 -11.33
C PHE A 122 -3.57 6.23 -11.86
N SER A 123 -3.20 7.18 -11.04
CA SER A 123 -2.20 8.21 -11.33
C SER A 123 -1.43 8.57 -10.06
N TYR A 124 -0.36 9.36 -10.19
CA TYR A 124 0.33 9.89 -9.03
C TYR A 124 -0.62 10.81 -8.21
N PRO A 125 -0.65 10.70 -6.87
CA PRO A 125 0.20 9.88 -5.99
C PRO A 125 -0.28 8.44 -5.74
N TYR A 126 -0.97 7.82 -6.60
CA TYR A 126 -1.60 6.51 -6.53
C TYR A 126 -3.11 6.64 -6.23
N TYR A 127 -3.69 5.75 -5.48
CA TYR A 127 -5.10 5.88 -5.11
C TYR A 127 -5.25 6.34 -3.66
N GLU A 128 -6.34 7.03 -3.37
CA GLU A 128 -6.57 7.65 -2.07
C GLU A 128 -7.51 6.85 -1.17
N GLY A 129 -8.07 5.75 -1.65
CA GLY A 129 -9.11 5.01 -0.94
C GLY A 129 -8.91 3.51 -0.88
N VAL A 130 -9.24 2.94 0.29
CA VAL A 130 -9.26 1.50 0.49
C VAL A 130 -10.33 0.87 -0.41
N GLY A 131 -9.97 -0.22 -1.11
CA GLY A 131 -10.89 -0.97 -1.98
C GLY A 131 -11.05 -0.41 -3.40
N TRP A 132 -10.41 0.70 -3.74
CA TRP A 132 -10.54 1.30 -5.08
C TRP A 132 -10.02 0.39 -6.19
N THR A 133 -8.90 -0.27 -5.99
CA THR A 133 -8.33 -1.22 -6.96
C THR A 133 -9.31 -2.36 -7.22
N GLN A 134 -9.86 -2.94 -6.17
CA GLN A 134 -10.83 -4.02 -6.28
C GLN A 134 -12.13 -3.53 -6.92
N GLY A 135 -12.64 -2.38 -6.50
CA GLY A 135 -13.84 -1.76 -7.08
C GLY A 135 -13.68 -1.47 -8.56
N TYR A 136 -12.51 -0.96 -8.96
CA TYR A 136 -12.20 -0.71 -10.37
C TYR A 136 -12.09 -2.02 -11.17
N ALA A 137 -11.45 -3.05 -10.63
CA ALA A 137 -11.34 -4.34 -11.30
C ALA A 137 -12.72 -4.95 -11.59
N TRP A 138 -13.62 -4.94 -10.63
CA TRP A 138 -14.99 -5.44 -10.81
C TRP A 138 -15.79 -4.61 -11.81
N THR A 139 -15.72 -3.27 -11.68
CA THR A 139 -16.49 -2.36 -12.56
C THR A 139 -15.99 -2.43 -13.99
N SER A 140 -14.70 -2.34 -14.22
CA SER A 140 -14.11 -2.39 -15.55
C SER A 140 -14.30 -3.76 -16.21
N GLY A 141 -14.19 -4.85 -15.43
CA GLY A 141 -14.52 -6.19 -15.92
C GLY A 141 -15.98 -6.34 -16.34
N SER A 142 -16.92 -5.78 -15.57
CA SER A 142 -18.35 -5.76 -15.94
C SER A 142 -18.60 -4.95 -17.21
N ILE A 143 -17.95 -3.79 -17.37
CA ILE A 143 -18.06 -2.97 -18.59
C ILE A 143 -17.49 -3.74 -19.79
N ALA A 144 -16.29 -4.32 -19.65
CA ALA A 144 -15.67 -5.09 -20.72
C ALA A 144 -16.57 -6.26 -21.17
N GLY A 145 -17.11 -7.03 -20.22
CA GLY A 145 -18.01 -8.15 -20.55
C GLY A 145 -19.26 -7.72 -21.29
N LYS A 146 -19.91 -6.62 -20.89
CA LYS A 146 -21.07 -6.07 -21.61
C LYS A 146 -20.69 -5.62 -23.02
N SER A 147 -19.58 -4.91 -23.17
CA SER A 147 -19.10 -4.42 -24.45
C SER A 147 -18.75 -5.54 -25.42
N ILE A 148 -18.17 -6.64 -24.93
CA ILE A 148 -17.90 -7.84 -25.72
C ILE A 148 -19.21 -8.43 -26.25
N ILE A 149 -20.21 -8.62 -25.39
CA ILE A 149 -21.50 -9.18 -25.79
C ILE A 149 -22.19 -8.30 -26.83
N GLU A 150 -22.10 -6.98 -26.66
CA GLU A 150 -22.68 -6.05 -27.66
C GLU A 150 -21.97 -6.14 -29.02
N SER A 151 -20.63 -6.20 -29.00
CA SER A 151 -19.84 -6.29 -30.22
C SER A 151 -20.02 -7.62 -30.99
N MET A 152 -20.52 -8.67 -30.35
CA MET A 152 -20.82 -9.95 -30.99
C MET A 152 -22.19 -9.97 -31.74
N LYS A 153 -22.99 -8.91 -31.56
CA LYS A 153 -24.30 -8.77 -32.23
C LYS A 153 -24.21 -7.99 -33.53
N GLU A 154 -23.10 -7.33 -33.77
CA GLU A 154 -22.77 -6.60 -35.00
C GLU A 154 -22.06 -7.51 -36.00
#